data_96609c14f153b3c8ad4a3680374e8295
#
_entry.id   96609c14f153b3c8ad4a3680374e8295
#
_cell.length_a   1.000
_cell.length_b   1.000
_cell.length_c   1.000
_cell.angle_alpha   90.00
_cell.angle_beta   90.00
_cell.angle_gamma   90.00
#
_symmetry.space_group_name_H-M   'P 1'
#
loop_
_entity.id
_entity.type
_entity.pdbx_description
1 polymer ?
#
loop_
_entity_poly.entity_id
_entity_poly.type
_entity_poly.pdbx_seq_one_letter_code
_entity_poly.pdbx_strand_id
1 'polypeptide(L)'
;MNDNIANPFAKPLYVMLKPAGAHCNLACKYCYYLEKNKLYPTAQRHLMSDEMLEQFTREYIEAQTMNQVLFTWHGGEPLLRSIDFYRKALSLQQKYAGGRRIDNVIQTNGTLLTDEWCEFFAQNHWLVGISIDGPQPYHDHYRLTAAGKPSWKKVMQGIKLLKKHGVEWNAMAVVNAYNVNHPLEFYRFFKENGCQFLQFTPIVERLTRHEDGRTLASLADKDEISLSEASVTPEQWGYFLCAIFDEWVRKDVGKIFVEIFDCTLANWMGISPGICAYSKECGHAGVMEHNGDVYSCDHFVFPEYKLGNIRDHSLIDMLYGEQQQEFSRLKHSSLPRQCKECDMEFACHGECPKNRFMKDKYGDSGLNYLCPGYYHYYQHVAPYMDYMKQELMSQRPPSNIMKVVH
;
A
#
# COMPACT_ATOMS: atom_id res chain seq x y z
N MET A 1 -25.73 12.60 26.66
CA MET A 1 -25.56 11.16 26.49
C MET A 1 -25.88 10.89 25.04
N ASN A 2 -24.88 10.91 24.17
CA ASN A 2 -25.03 10.49 22.77
C ASN A 2 -24.68 9.01 22.73
N ASP A 3 -25.70 8.17 22.75
CA ASP A 3 -25.58 6.75 22.44
C ASP A 3 -25.31 6.58 20.96
N ASN A 4 -24.06 6.86 20.54
CA ASN A 4 -23.56 6.38 19.24
C ASN A 4 -23.37 4.87 19.37
N ILE A 5 -24.45 4.13 19.23
CA ILE A 5 -24.38 2.69 19.00
C ILE A 5 -23.73 2.53 17.63
N ALA A 6 -22.43 2.20 17.62
CA ALA A 6 -21.73 1.88 16.39
C ALA A 6 -22.55 0.82 15.65
N ASN A 7 -22.90 1.10 14.39
CA ASN A 7 -23.65 0.15 13.58
C ASN A 7 -22.86 -1.18 13.50
N PRO A 8 -23.33 -2.30 14.08
CA PRO A 8 -22.59 -3.55 14.13
C PRO A 8 -22.35 -4.16 12.74
N PHE A 9 -23.03 -3.63 11.71
CA PHE A 9 -22.88 -4.04 10.30
C PHE A 9 -21.98 -3.08 9.52
N ALA A 10 -21.47 -2.01 10.16
CA ALA A 10 -20.53 -1.10 9.50
C ALA A 10 -19.20 -1.83 9.26
N LYS A 11 -18.61 -1.60 8.09
CA LYS A 11 -17.25 -2.08 7.78
C LYS A 11 -16.24 -1.33 8.66
N PRO A 12 -15.13 -1.96 9.09
CA PRO A 12 -14.12 -1.27 9.88
C PRO A 12 -13.52 -0.11 9.08
N LEU A 13 -13.22 0.99 9.77
CA LEU A 13 -12.46 2.10 9.20
C LEU A 13 -10.98 1.70 9.09
N TYR A 14 -10.34 2.16 8.04
CA TYR A 14 -8.89 2.11 7.90
C TYR A 14 -8.35 3.50 7.58
N VAL A 15 -7.42 3.99 8.37
CA VAL A 15 -6.77 5.29 8.14
C VAL A 15 -5.26 5.13 8.21
N MET A 16 -4.60 5.49 7.11
CA MET A 16 -3.16 5.60 7.05
C MET A 16 -2.74 6.98 7.58
N LEU A 17 -1.88 7.00 8.57
CA LEU A 17 -1.40 8.23 9.21
C LEU A 17 -0.09 8.71 8.61
N LYS A 18 0.00 10.01 8.36
CA LYS A 18 1.20 10.70 7.87
C LYS A 18 1.75 11.67 8.93
N PRO A 19 2.36 11.19 10.02
CA PRO A 19 2.74 12.06 11.15
C PRO A 19 3.85 13.07 10.82
N ALA A 20 4.60 12.85 9.75
CA ALA A 20 5.59 13.78 9.19
C ALA A 20 5.19 14.35 7.82
N GLY A 21 3.91 14.19 7.41
CA GLY A 21 3.43 14.59 6.10
C GLY A 21 4.24 13.93 4.98
N ALA A 22 4.54 14.69 3.92
CA ALA A 22 5.39 14.23 2.83
C ALA A 22 6.90 14.46 3.07
N HIS A 23 7.29 14.90 4.28
CA HIS A 23 8.69 15.12 4.60
C HIS A 23 9.47 13.81 4.70
N CYS A 24 10.62 13.74 3.99
CA CYS A 24 11.44 12.53 3.91
C CYS A 24 12.92 12.88 3.88
N ASN A 25 13.77 12.02 4.43
CA ASN A 25 15.23 12.13 4.35
C ASN A 25 15.81 11.55 3.05
N LEU A 26 14.97 10.88 2.24
CA LEU A 26 15.28 10.46 0.87
C LEU A 26 14.56 11.33 -0.16
N ALA A 27 15.07 11.35 -1.39
CA ALA A 27 14.47 11.96 -2.56
C ALA A 27 14.44 10.95 -3.70
N CYS A 28 13.64 9.88 -3.51
CA CYS A 28 13.49 8.85 -4.52
C CYS A 28 12.88 9.45 -5.80
N LYS A 29 13.51 9.22 -6.95
CA LYS A 29 13.15 9.88 -8.22
C LYS A 29 11.72 9.58 -8.71
N TYR A 30 11.14 8.45 -8.29
CA TYR A 30 9.78 8.03 -8.63
C TYR A 30 8.76 8.33 -7.52
N CYS A 31 9.15 9.01 -6.42
CA CYS A 31 8.27 9.16 -5.26
C CYS A 31 7.09 10.08 -5.57
N TYR A 32 5.90 9.51 -5.71
CA TYR A 32 4.66 10.27 -5.93
C TYR A 32 4.27 11.14 -4.74
N TYR A 33 4.83 10.85 -3.55
CA TYR A 33 4.41 11.52 -2.32
C TYR A 33 5.20 12.81 -2.02
N LEU A 34 6.44 12.94 -2.47
CA LEU A 34 7.27 14.13 -2.18
C LEU A 34 6.63 15.44 -2.65
N GLU A 35 5.94 15.42 -3.79
CA GLU A 35 5.27 16.62 -4.32
C GLU A 35 4.10 17.09 -3.45
N LYS A 36 3.55 16.22 -2.58
CA LYS A 36 2.44 16.59 -1.69
C LYS A 36 2.84 17.68 -0.68
N ASN A 37 4.14 17.90 -0.45
CA ASN A 37 4.61 19.08 0.29
C ASN A 37 4.12 20.40 -0.32
N LYS A 38 3.90 20.46 -1.63
CA LYS A 38 3.42 21.66 -2.33
C LYS A 38 1.95 22.02 -2.02
N LEU A 39 1.20 21.07 -1.46
CA LEU A 39 -0.17 21.31 -1.00
C LEU A 39 -0.23 22.08 0.34
N TYR A 40 0.91 22.22 1.02
CA TYR A 40 0.97 22.82 2.36
C TYR A 40 1.92 24.00 2.40
N PRO A 41 1.61 25.07 3.18
CA PRO A 41 2.49 26.24 3.31
C PRO A 41 3.87 25.84 3.84
N THR A 42 4.93 26.36 3.21
CA THR A 42 6.33 26.04 3.54
C THR A 42 6.80 26.54 4.91
N ALA A 43 6.07 27.48 5.52
CA ALA A 43 6.41 28.07 6.82
C ALA A 43 6.08 27.19 8.03
N GLN A 44 5.29 26.12 7.86
CA GLN A 44 4.89 25.23 8.95
C GLN A 44 5.75 23.97 8.96
N ARG A 45 6.16 23.55 10.18
CA ARG A 45 6.72 22.22 10.36
C ARG A 45 5.62 21.19 10.03
N HIS A 46 5.85 20.34 9.03
CA HIS A 46 4.91 19.29 8.59
C HIS A 46 4.92 18.11 9.59
N LEU A 47 4.71 18.41 10.87
CA LEU A 47 4.70 17.43 11.96
C LEU A 47 3.35 17.46 12.67
N MET A 48 2.76 16.30 12.87
CA MET A 48 1.53 16.14 13.64
C MET A 48 1.74 16.59 15.07
N SER A 49 0.86 17.45 15.61
CA SER A 49 0.92 17.85 17.00
C SER A 49 0.43 16.75 17.94
N ASP A 50 0.75 16.89 19.22
CA ASP A 50 0.30 15.95 20.25
C ASP A 50 -1.21 15.98 20.45
N GLU A 51 -1.84 17.16 20.33
CA GLU A 51 -3.30 17.33 20.41
C GLU A 51 -3.98 16.62 19.21
N MET A 52 -3.40 16.75 18.02
CA MET A 52 -3.90 16.07 16.81
C MET A 52 -3.78 14.55 16.95
N LEU A 53 -2.65 14.06 17.48
CA LEU A 53 -2.43 12.65 17.74
C LEU A 53 -3.48 12.10 18.74
N GLU A 54 -3.75 12.83 19.83
CA GLU A 54 -4.74 12.42 20.83
C GLU A 54 -6.16 12.43 20.27
N GLN A 55 -6.54 13.49 19.56
CA GLN A 55 -7.85 13.57 18.90
C GLN A 55 -8.06 12.40 17.94
N PHE A 56 -7.10 12.18 17.03
CA PHE A 56 -7.18 11.07 16.08
C PHE A 56 -7.28 9.73 16.80
N THR A 57 -6.38 9.47 17.76
CA THR A 57 -6.34 8.17 18.45
C THR A 57 -7.66 7.83 19.11
N ARG A 58 -8.27 8.81 19.80
CA ARG A 58 -9.58 8.64 20.43
C ARG A 58 -10.66 8.35 19.41
N GLU A 59 -10.83 9.23 18.40
CA GLU A 59 -11.90 9.10 17.42
C GLU A 59 -11.75 7.82 16.58
N TYR A 60 -10.50 7.47 16.21
CA TYR A 60 -10.23 6.28 15.41
C TYR A 60 -10.58 4.97 16.15
N ILE A 61 -10.24 4.89 17.45
CA ILE A 61 -10.58 3.71 18.26
C ILE A 61 -12.09 3.65 18.52
N GLU A 62 -12.72 4.79 18.86
CA GLU A 62 -14.17 4.87 19.12
C GLU A 62 -15.01 4.52 17.90
N ALA A 63 -14.52 4.88 16.70
CA ALA A 63 -15.18 4.61 15.43
C ALA A 63 -15.12 3.13 14.99
N GLN A 64 -14.24 2.31 15.57
CA GLN A 64 -14.08 0.93 15.16
C GLN A 64 -15.20 0.02 15.67
N THR A 65 -15.68 -0.86 14.80
CA THR A 65 -16.70 -1.87 15.13
C THR A 65 -16.07 -3.22 15.54
N MET A 66 -14.77 -3.38 15.34
CA MET A 66 -14.03 -4.62 15.60
C MET A 66 -13.29 -4.56 16.94
N ASN A 67 -13.05 -5.74 17.53
CA ASN A 67 -12.24 -5.87 18.76
C ASN A 67 -10.73 -5.70 18.52
N GLN A 68 -10.31 -5.63 17.26
CA GLN A 68 -8.93 -5.39 16.85
C GLN A 68 -8.87 -4.11 16.03
N VAL A 69 -7.95 -3.22 16.40
CA VAL A 69 -7.74 -1.92 15.76
C VAL A 69 -6.30 -1.83 15.27
N LEU A 70 -6.12 -1.60 13.97
CA LEU A 70 -4.81 -1.48 13.36
C LEU A 70 -4.45 -0.01 13.11
N PHE A 71 -3.37 0.44 13.71
CA PHE A 71 -2.76 1.73 13.40
C PHE A 71 -1.68 1.56 12.34
N THR A 72 -1.78 2.30 11.23
CA THR A 72 -0.82 2.27 10.14
C THR A 72 -0.11 3.62 10.03
N TRP A 73 1.19 3.61 10.31
CA TRP A 73 2.06 4.77 10.28
C TRP A 73 2.86 4.80 8.98
N HIS A 74 2.71 5.88 8.25
CA HIS A 74 3.32 6.06 6.93
C HIS A 74 3.74 7.53 6.72
N GLY A 75 3.99 7.94 5.51
CA GLY A 75 4.25 9.33 5.17
C GLY A 75 5.36 9.47 4.15
N GLY A 76 6.09 10.57 4.22
CA GLY A 76 7.40 10.67 3.61
C GLY A 76 8.35 9.69 4.31
N GLU A 77 8.81 10.02 5.52
CA GLU A 77 9.50 9.08 6.40
C GLU A 77 8.98 9.23 7.83
N PRO A 78 8.22 8.25 8.36
CA PRO A 78 7.63 8.37 9.69
C PRO A 78 8.67 8.39 10.83
N LEU A 79 9.84 7.78 10.67
CA LEU A 79 10.91 7.80 11.67
C LEU A 79 11.61 9.17 11.78
N LEU A 80 11.23 10.18 11.02
CA LEU A 80 11.59 11.59 11.28
C LEU A 80 10.86 12.15 12.52
N ARG A 81 9.77 11.50 12.95
CA ARG A 81 9.23 11.70 14.30
C ARG A 81 10.13 10.99 15.31
N SER A 82 10.28 11.59 16.48
CA SER A 82 11.05 10.98 17.56
C SER A 82 10.35 9.73 18.10
N ILE A 83 11.10 8.85 18.73
CA ILE A 83 10.57 7.66 19.40
C ILE A 83 9.59 8.05 20.53
N ASP A 84 9.76 9.20 21.16
CA ASP A 84 8.86 9.69 22.21
C ASP A 84 7.47 10.03 21.67
N PHE A 85 7.35 10.45 20.42
CA PHE A 85 6.07 10.61 19.77
C PHE A 85 5.32 9.27 19.71
N TYR A 86 5.99 8.19 19.37
CA TYR A 86 5.39 6.85 19.31
C TYR A 86 5.15 6.23 20.69
N ARG A 87 6.00 6.55 21.70
CA ARG A 87 5.72 6.22 23.10
C ARG A 87 4.43 6.89 23.57
N LYS A 88 4.24 8.16 23.21
CA LYS A 88 2.98 8.89 23.48
C LYS A 88 1.79 8.27 22.74
N ALA A 89 1.97 7.90 21.46
CA ALA A 89 0.93 7.21 20.69
C ALA A 89 0.46 5.93 21.41
N LEU A 90 1.39 5.08 21.86
CA LEU A 90 1.06 3.86 22.62
C LEU A 90 0.31 4.17 23.92
N SER A 91 0.73 5.20 24.66
CA SER A 91 0.03 5.63 25.90
C SER A 91 -1.41 6.07 25.62
N LEU A 92 -1.62 6.83 24.53
CA LEU A 92 -2.96 7.26 24.11
C LEU A 92 -3.80 6.07 23.61
N GLN A 93 -3.23 5.16 22.85
CA GLN A 93 -3.88 3.93 22.42
C GLN A 93 -4.36 3.13 23.62
N GLN A 94 -3.51 2.93 24.63
CA GLN A 94 -3.88 2.24 25.86
C GLN A 94 -4.99 2.96 26.61
N LYS A 95 -4.92 4.31 26.71
CA LYS A 95 -5.94 5.15 27.36
C LYS A 95 -7.32 4.97 26.74
N TYR A 96 -7.41 4.85 25.42
CA TYR A 96 -8.67 4.80 24.69
C TYR A 96 -9.06 3.40 24.18
N ALA A 97 -8.25 2.37 24.42
CA ALA A 97 -8.47 1.01 23.88
C ALA A 97 -9.85 0.41 24.21
N GLY A 98 -10.39 0.70 25.41
CA GLY A 98 -11.71 0.18 25.83
C GLY A 98 -11.81 -1.36 25.76
N GLY A 99 -10.71 -2.08 26.04
CA GLY A 99 -10.63 -3.53 25.95
C GLY A 99 -10.32 -4.09 24.56
N ARG A 100 -10.18 -3.25 23.53
CA ARG A 100 -9.79 -3.67 22.18
C ARG A 100 -8.29 -3.98 22.11
N ARG A 101 -7.92 -4.92 21.27
CA ARG A 101 -6.53 -5.17 20.90
C ARG A 101 -6.08 -4.09 19.90
N ILE A 102 -4.96 -3.44 20.20
CA ILE A 102 -4.37 -2.44 19.32
C ILE A 102 -3.09 -3.00 18.71
N ASP A 103 -3.03 -3.03 17.39
CA ASP A 103 -1.83 -3.42 16.64
C ASP A 103 -1.27 -2.20 15.90
N ASN A 104 0.05 -2.17 15.71
CA ASN A 104 0.74 -1.09 15.03
C ASN A 104 1.62 -1.62 13.90
N VAL A 105 1.51 -0.98 12.73
CA VAL A 105 2.35 -1.22 11.55
C VAL A 105 2.98 0.09 11.12
N ILE A 106 4.27 0.08 10.82
CA ILE A 106 4.98 1.25 10.31
C ILE A 106 5.66 0.92 8.98
N GLN A 107 5.47 1.79 7.97
CA GLN A 107 6.16 1.70 6.69
C GLN A 107 7.28 2.71 6.63
N THR A 108 8.52 2.27 6.55
CA THR A 108 9.72 3.11 6.57
C THR A 108 10.68 2.78 5.44
N ASN A 109 11.51 3.76 5.06
CA ASN A 109 12.63 3.51 4.16
C ASN A 109 13.82 2.79 4.86
N GLY A 110 13.74 2.55 6.16
CA GLY A 110 14.68 1.78 6.95
C GLY A 110 16.05 2.44 7.22
N THR A 111 16.32 3.62 6.65
CA THR A 111 17.66 4.25 6.77
C THR A 111 17.93 4.92 8.11
N LEU A 112 16.89 5.12 8.92
CA LEU A 112 16.94 5.74 10.24
C LEU A 112 16.84 4.76 11.40
N LEU A 113 16.74 3.45 11.11
CA LEU A 113 16.67 2.41 12.12
C LEU A 113 17.96 2.36 12.96
N THR A 114 17.78 2.26 14.27
CA THR A 114 18.84 2.12 15.28
C THR A 114 18.48 0.95 16.21
N ASP A 115 19.41 0.55 17.08
CA ASP A 115 19.12 -0.45 18.12
C ASP A 115 17.94 0.01 18.99
N GLU A 116 17.87 1.28 19.39
CA GLU A 116 16.75 1.82 20.19
C GLU A 116 15.40 1.70 19.49
N TRP A 117 15.33 2.00 18.18
CA TRP A 117 14.11 1.82 17.41
C TRP A 117 13.68 0.34 17.35
N CYS A 118 14.65 -0.55 17.10
CA CYS A 118 14.34 -1.98 16.99
C CYS A 118 13.93 -2.59 18.35
N GLU A 119 14.53 -2.16 19.45
CA GLU A 119 14.11 -2.53 20.81
C GLU A 119 12.68 -2.06 21.09
N PHE A 120 12.36 -0.81 20.74
CA PHE A 120 11.01 -0.27 20.88
C PHE A 120 9.98 -1.09 20.08
N PHE A 121 10.27 -1.42 18.82
CA PHE A 121 9.37 -2.21 17.98
C PHE A 121 9.19 -3.65 18.51
N ALA A 122 10.27 -4.29 18.92
CA ALA A 122 10.22 -5.64 19.48
C ALA A 122 9.40 -5.70 20.78
N GLN A 123 9.63 -4.76 21.70
CA GLN A 123 8.91 -4.71 22.99
C GLN A 123 7.42 -4.45 22.84
N ASN A 124 7.01 -3.77 21.77
CA ASN A 124 5.62 -3.38 21.53
C ASN A 124 4.97 -4.17 20.38
N HIS A 125 5.61 -5.23 19.88
CA HIS A 125 5.10 -6.13 18.83
C HIS A 125 4.66 -5.41 17.56
N TRP A 126 5.45 -4.42 17.09
CA TRP A 126 5.17 -3.73 15.84
C TRP A 126 5.58 -4.57 14.64
N LEU A 127 4.78 -4.49 13.57
CA LEU A 127 5.20 -4.94 12.25
C LEU A 127 5.88 -3.78 11.50
N VAL A 128 7.06 -4.03 10.95
CA VAL A 128 7.85 -3.01 10.24
C VAL A 128 7.91 -3.34 8.74
N GLY A 129 7.24 -2.53 7.93
CA GLY A 129 7.37 -2.57 6.48
C GLY A 129 8.63 -1.83 6.03
N ILE A 130 9.50 -2.49 5.28
CA ILE A 130 10.73 -1.89 4.74
C ILE A 130 10.57 -1.65 3.26
N SER A 131 10.81 -0.38 2.86
CA SER A 131 10.85 0.00 1.45
C SER A 131 12.22 -0.31 0.84
N ILE A 132 12.33 -1.39 0.05
CA ILE A 132 13.57 -1.80 -0.60
C ILE A 132 13.30 -2.40 -1.98
N ASP A 133 14.02 -1.95 -3.00
CA ASP A 133 13.80 -2.32 -4.40
C ASP A 133 14.81 -3.36 -4.90
N GLY A 134 15.04 -4.41 -4.09
CA GLY A 134 15.89 -5.52 -4.46
C GLY A 134 17.41 -5.26 -4.28
N PRO A 135 18.26 -5.88 -5.12
CA PRO A 135 19.71 -5.70 -5.10
C PRO A 135 20.16 -4.26 -5.22
N GLN A 136 21.37 -3.96 -4.73
CA GLN A 136 21.92 -2.61 -4.67
C GLN A 136 21.81 -1.81 -5.97
N PRO A 137 22.17 -2.35 -7.16
CA PRO A 137 22.09 -1.57 -8.41
C PRO A 137 20.68 -1.09 -8.72
N TYR A 138 19.66 -1.92 -8.45
CA TYR A 138 18.26 -1.58 -8.70
C TYR A 138 17.73 -0.57 -7.70
N HIS A 139 18.03 -0.78 -6.42
CA HIS A 139 17.60 0.12 -5.35
C HIS A 139 18.24 1.51 -5.49
N ASP A 140 19.56 1.57 -5.63
CA ASP A 140 20.32 2.83 -5.68
C ASP A 140 20.13 3.61 -6.98
N HIS A 141 19.45 3.04 -8.00
CA HIS A 141 19.12 3.76 -9.22
C HIS A 141 18.09 4.89 -8.97
N TYR A 142 17.08 4.62 -8.12
CA TYR A 142 16.01 5.56 -7.84
C TYR A 142 15.95 6.03 -6.39
N ARG A 143 16.30 5.18 -5.40
CA ARG A 143 16.19 5.51 -3.98
C ARG A 143 17.45 6.19 -3.47
N LEU A 144 17.52 7.50 -3.69
CA LEU A 144 18.63 8.33 -3.32
C LEU A 144 18.29 9.29 -2.17
N THR A 145 19.30 9.76 -1.45
CA THR A 145 19.15 10.89 -0.54
C THR A 145 18.90 12.19 -1.32
N ALA A 146 18.48 13.26 -0.63
CA ALA A 146 18.34 14.57 -1.25
C ALA A 146 19.65 15.09 -1.88
N ALA A 147 20.81 14.61 -1.40
CA ALA A 147 22.13 14.91 -1.96
C ALA A 147 22.58 13.93 -3.08
N GLY A 148 21.65 13.11 -3.61
CA GLY A 148 21.92 12.15 -4.68
C GLY A 148 22.79 10.94 -4.27
N LYS A 149 22.96 10.68 -2.96
CA LYS A 149 23.78 9.56 -2.48
C LYS A 149 22.96 8.26 -2.38
N PRO A 150 23.58 7.09 -2.65
CA PRO A 150 22.98 5.77 -2.48
C PRO A 150 22.44 5.53 -1.07
N SER A 151 21.35 4.78 -0.95
CA SER A 151 20.71 4.48 0.34
C SER A 151 20.72 2.99 0.73
N TRP A 152 20.94 2.08 -0.22
CA TRP A 152 20.84 0.63 -0.03
C TRP A 152 21.61 0.10 1.19
N LYS A 153 22.86 0.51 1.38
CA LYS A 153 23.67 0.02 2.50
C LYS A 153 23.06 0.37 3.86
N LYS A 154 22.43 1.54 3.99
CA LYS A 154 21.74 1.95 5.22
C LYS A 154 20.46 1.13 5.44
N VAL A 155 19.70 0.87 4.38
CA VAL A 155 18.50 0.02 4.45
C VAL A 155 18.86 -1.39 4.89
N MET A 156 19.88 -2.00 4.28
CA MET A 156 20.38 -3.33 4.67
C MET A 156 20.91 -3.37 6.11
N GLN A 157 21.50 -2.29 6.59
CA GLN A 157 21.86 -2.17 8.01
C GLN A 157 20.61 -2.16 8.89
N GLY A 158 19.57 -1.42 8.50
CA GLY A 158 18.28 -1.42 9.19
C GLY A 158 17.65 -2.82 9.26
N ILE A 159 17.63 -3.56 8.15
CA ILE A 159 17.13 -4.95 8.10
C ILE A 159 17.93 -5.86 9.06
N LYS A 160 19.26 -5.70 9.10
CA LYS A 160 20.10 -6.46 10.05
C LYS A 160 19.74 -6.17 11.51
N LEU A 161 19.45 -4.91 11.83
CA LEU A 161 19.01 -4.52 13.18
C LEU A 161 17.65 -5.12 13.52
N LEU A 162 16.66 -5.05 12.62
CA LEU A 162 15.35 -5.70 12.83
C LEU A 162 15.51 -7.21 13.12
N LYS A 163 16.32 -7.90 12.32
CA LYS A 163 16.62 -9.33 12.54
C LYS A 163 17.33 -9.59 13.86
N LYS A 164 18.30 -8.75 14.23
CA LYS A 164 19.03 -8.84 15.51
C LYS A 164 18.09 -8.78 16.72
N HIS A 165 17.08 -7.91 16.65
CA HIS A 165 16.12 -7.70 17.74
C HIS A 165 14.85 -8.56 17.63
N GLY A 166 14.74 -9.43 16.62
CA GLY A 166 13.58 -10.30 16.42
C GLY A 166 12.30 -9.54 16.06
N VAL A 167 12.41 -8.36 15.42
CA VAL A 167 11.26 -7.59 14.97
C VAL A 167 10.67 -8.23 13.72
N GLU A 168 9.35 -8.41 13.70
CA GLU A 168 8.63 -8.84 12.50
C GLU A 168 8.71 -7.77 11.42
N TRP A 169 9.05 -8.17 10.20
CA TRP A 169 9.18 -7.24 9.10
C TRP A 169 8.73 -7.83 7.76
N ASN A 170 8.26 -6.99 6.87
CA ASN A 170 7.97 -7.30 5.48
C ASN A 170 8.71 -6.35 4.54
N ALA A 171 8.81 -6.71 3.26
CA ALA A 171 9.36 -5.85 2.24
C ALA A 171 8.27 -5.34 1.31
N MET A 172 8.23 -4.03 1.14
CA MET A 172 7.51 -3.36 0.07
C MET A 172 8.52 -2.94 -0.99
N ALA A 173 8.39 -3.51 -2.18
CA ALA A 173 9.30 -3.28 -3.27
C ALA A 173 8.59 -2.64 -4.45
N VAL A 174 9.16 -1.53 -4.92
CA VAL A 174 8.67 -0.84 -6.12
C VAL A 174 9.28 -1.49 -7.35
N VAL A 175 8.40 -1.95 -8.25
CA VAL A 175 8.80 -2.48 -9.56
C VAL A 175 8.73 -1.34 -10.57
N ASN A 176 9.86 -1.04 -11.18
CA ASN A 176 10.05 0.09 -12.08
C ASN A 176 10.74 -0.35 -13.39
N ALA A 177 10.80 0.52 -14.36
CA ALA A 177 11.37 0.22 -15.69
C ALA A 177 12.81 -0.32 -15.65
N TYR A 178 13.57 -0.05 -14.58
CA TYR A 178 14.96 -0.49 -14.46
C TYR A 178 15.11 -1.90 -13.86
N ASN A 179 14.24 -2.31 -12.92
CA ASN A 179 14.34 -3.62 -12.27
C ASN A 179 13.37 -4.68 -12.80
N VAL A 180 12.31 -4.29 -13.51
CA VAL A 180 11.23 -5.17 -13.97
C VAL A 180 11.70 -6.33 -14.87
N ASN A 181 12.80 -6.15 -15.59
CA ASN A 181 13.34 -7.17 -16.49
C ASN A 181 14.20 -8.23 -15.78
N HIS A 182 14.34 -8.15 -14.45
CA HIS A 182 15.15 -9.06 -13.63
C HIS A 182 14.34 -9.74 -12.51
N PRO A 183 13.17 -10.35 -12.81
CA PRO A 183 12.22 -10.83 -11.81
C PRO A 183 12.81 -11.85 -10.84
N LEU A 184 13.58 -12.83 -11.32
CA LEU A 184 14.11 -13.89 -10.48
C LEU A 184 15.27 -13.42 -9.59
N GLU A 185 16.16 -12.56 -10.10
CA GLU A 185 17.20 -11.94 -9.29
C GLU A 185 16.58 -11.09 -8.18
N PHE A 186 15.55 -10.33 -8.54
CA PHE A 186 14.78 -9.51 -7.62
C PHE A 186 14.12 -10.35 -6.52
N TYR A 187 13.40 -11.41 -6.88
CA TYR A 187 12.69 -12.28 -5.95
C TYR A 187 13.65 -13.06 -5.02
N ARG A 188 14.72 -13.63 -5.59
CA ARG A 188 15.72 -14.40 -4.82
C ARG A 188 16.47 -13.56 -3.82
N PHE A 189 16.73 -12.29 -4.14
CA PHE A 189 17.32 -11.35 -3.18
C PHE A 189 16.54 -11.28 -1.88
N PHE A 190 15.22 -11.21 -1.92
CA PHE A 190 14.39 -11.16 -0.71
C PHE A 190 14.45 -12.48 0.07
N LYS A 191 14.40 -13.60 -0.61
CA LYS A 191 14.51 -14.93 0.01
C LYS A 191 15.85 -15.12 0.73
N GLU A 192 16.95 -14.76 0.08
CA GLU A 192 18.31 -14.83 0.63
C GLU A 192 18.49 -13.92 1.85
N ASN A 193 17.77 -12.82 1.90
CA ASN A 193 17.76 -11.92 3.05
C ASN A 193 16.73 -12.31 4.12
N GLY A 194 16.03 -13.44 3.96
CA GLY A 194 15.09 -13.99 4.96
C GLY A 194 13.78 -13.24 5.05
N CYS A 195 13.37 -12.55 4.00
CA CYS A 195 12.06 -11.92 3.90
C CYS A 195 11.00 -12.97 3.53
N GLN A 196 9.97 -13.08 4.32
CA GLN A 196 8.87 -14.03 4.08
C GLN A 196 7.62 -13.36 3.49
N PHE A 197 7.44 -12.07 3.66
CA PHE A 197 6.26 -11.32 3.21
C PHE A 197 6.68 -10.22 2.23
N LEU A 198 6.22 -10.34 0.99
CA LEU A 198 6.62 -9.49 -0.14
C LEU A 198 5.41 -8.79 -0.73
N GLN A 199 5.52 -7.49 -0.89
CA GLN A 199 4.58 -6.68 -1.66
C GLN A 199 5.30 -6.05 -2.85
N PHE A 200 4.78 -6.25 -4.05
CA PHE A 200 5.29 -5.66 -5.28
C PHE A 200 4.31 -4.59 -5.79
N THR A 201 4.81 -3.37 -5.93
CA THR A 201 4.01 -2.24 -6.42
C THR A 201 4.58 -1.75 -7.75
N PRO A 202 3.86 -1.90 -8.88
CA PRO A 202 4.34 -1.40 -10.17
C PRO A 202 4.24 0.12 -10.21
N ILE A 203 5.28 0.78 -10.73
CA ILE A 203 5.22 2.21 -11.04
C ILE A 203 4.42 2.44 -12.31
N VAL A 204 3.37 3.25 -12.17
CA VAL A 204 2.64 3.87 -13.27
C VAL A 204 2.34 5.30 -12.84
N GLU A 205 3.18 6.25 -13.22
CA GLU A 205 3.03 7.64 -12.83
C GLU A 205 2.76 8.50 -14.06
N ARG A 206 1.62 9.19 -14.02
CA ARG A 206 1.18 10.15 -15.04
C ARG A 206 1.72 11.53 -14.69
N LEU A 207 2.33 12.18 -15.66
CA LEU A 207 2.98 13.48 -15.49
C LEU A 207 2.28 14.53 -16.37
N THR A 208 2.05 15.69 -15.78
CA THR A 208 1.61 16.92 -16.47
C THR A 208 2.26 18.13 -15.81
N ARG A 209 2.02 19.33 -16.29
CA ARG A 209 2.50 20.57 -15.67
C ARG A 209 1.34 21.31 -15.03
N HIS A 210 1.43 21.53 -13.72
CA HIS A 210 0.51 22.39 -12.98
C HIS A 210 1.12 23.77 -12.74
N GLU A 211 0.29 24.80 -12.60
CA GLU A 211 0.73 26.17 -12.30
C GLU A 211 1.49 26.28 -10.97
N ASP A 212 1.15 25.45 -9.99
CA ASP A 212 1.83 25.36 -8.69
C ASP A 212 3.15 24.57 -8.72
N GLY A 213 3.58 24.15 -9.91
CA GLY A 213 4.82 23.41 -10.14
C GLY A 213 4.76 21.93 -9.78
N ARG A 214 3.59 21.38 -9.44
CA ARG A 214 3.42 19.91 -9.36
C ARG A 214 3.55 19.30 -10.75
N THR A 215 4.01 18.07 -10.80
CA THR A 215 4.16 17.32 -12.04
C THR A 215 3.31 16.05 -12.11
N LEU A 216 2.82 15.54 -10.95
CA LEU A 216 1.96 14.37 -10.91
C LEU A 216 0.54 14.71 -11.31
N ALA A 217 0.02 14.01 -12.32
CA ALA A 217 -1.35 14.17 -12.78
C ALA A 217 -2.34 13.38 -11.91
N SER A 218 -3.47 13.99 -11.58
CA SER A 218 -4.65 13.31 -11.07
C SER A 218 -5.51 12.73 -12.20
N LEU A 219 -6.52 11.92 -11.87
CA LEU A 219 -7.48 11.45 -12.89
C LEU A 219 -8.37 12.57 -13.45
N ALA A 220 -8.47 13.68 -12.74
CA ALA A 220 -9.23 14.85 -13.18
C ALA A 220 -8.48 15.69 -14.24
N ASP A 221 -7.15 15.55 -14.33
CA ASP A 221 -6.35 16.31 -15.29
C ASP A 221 -6.63 15.85 -16.72
N LYS A 222 -6.88 16.83 -17.59
CA LYS A 222 -7.21 16.64 -19.02
C LYS A 222 -6.11 17.13 -19.98
N ASP A 223 -5.07 17.78 -19.42
CA ASP A 223 -3.97 18.32 -20.21
C ASP A 223 -3.08 17.20 -20.80
N GLU A 224 -2.11 17.61 -21.59
CA GLU A 224 -1.13 16.67 -22.14
C GLU A 224 -0.45 15.88 -21.00
N ILE A 225 -0.62 14.57 -21.03
CA ILE A 225 -0.16 13.67 -19.99
C ILE A 225 0.81 12.68 -20.61
N SER A 226 1.99 12.57 -20.01
CA SER A 226 2.99 11.55 -20.31
C SER A 226 3.14 10.57 -19.15
N LEU A 227 3.72 9.42 -19.40
CA LEU A 227 4.18 8.52 -18.33
C LEU A 227 5.61 8.86 -17.94
N SER A 228 5.92 8.70 -16.65
CA SER A 228 7.29 8.83 -16.17
C SER A 228 8.18 7.73 -16.74
N GLU A 229 9.48 8.03 -16.91
CA GLU A 229 10.48 7.06 -17.36
C GLU A 229 10.63 5.84 -16.42
N ALA A 230 10.19 5.97 -15.17
CA ALA A 230 10.20 4.90 -14.20
C ALA A 230 9.02 3.92 -14.37
N SER A 231 7.99 4.29 -15.15
CA SER A 231 6.78 3.48 -15.33
C SER A 231 7.09 2.19 -16.11
N VAL A 232 6.51 1.09 -15.64
CA VAL A 232 6.61 -0.23 -16.32
C VAL A 232 5.58 -0.32 -17.44
N THR A 233 5.87 -1.12 -18.46
CA THR A 233 4.87 -1.46 -19.48
C THR A 233 3.98 -2.62 -19.02
N PRO A 234 2.77 -2.78 -19.59
CA PRO A 234 1.90 -3.92 -19.29
C PRO A 234 2.59 -5.27 -19.49
N GLU A 235 3.35 -5.43 -20.58
CA GLU A 235 4.05 -6.66 -20.95
C GLU A 235 5.15 -6.99 -19.94
N GLN A 236 5.93 -5.97 -19.55
CA GLN A 236 6.97 -6.12 -18.53
C GLN A 236 6.37 -6.57 -17.19
N TRP A 237 5.26 -5.96 -16.78
CA TRP A 237 4.61 -6.30 -15.54
C TRP A 237 4.06 -7.74 -15.54
N GLY A 238 3.38 -8.14 -16.62
CA GLY A 238 2.87 -9.51 -16.77
C GLY A 238 3.99 -10.54 -16.74
N TYR A 239 5.09 -10.31 -17.48
CA TYR A 239 6.27 -11.17 -17.47
C TYR A 239 6.91 -11.27 -16.08
N PHE A 240 7.07 -10.13 -15.38
CA PHE A 240 7.63 -10.09 -14.04
C PHE A 240 6.84 -10.96 -13.06
N LEU A 241 5.51 -10.84 -13.06
CA LEU A 241 4.64 -11.62 -12.19
C LEU A 241 4.69 -13.12 -12.52
N CYS A 242 4.58 -13.49 -13.80
CA CYS A 242 4.60 -14.88 -14.23
C CYS A 242 5.93 -15.56 -13.88
N ALA A 243 7.07 -14.90 -14.13
CA ALA A 243 8.38 -15.47 -13.85
C ALA A 243 8.60 -15.74 -12.35
N ILE A 244 8.17 -14.83 -11.49
CA ILE A 244 8.23 -15.03 -10.03
C ILE A 244 7.25 -16.11 -9.59
N PHE A 245 6.04 -16.10 -10.11
CA PHE A 245 5.03 -17.12 -9.80
C PHE A 245 5.50 -18.52 -10.14
N ASP A 246 6.18 -18.70 -11.27
CA ASP A 246 6.72 -19.98 -11.71
C ASP A 246 7.78 -20.54 -10.74
N GLU A 247 8.61 -19.72 -10.14
CA GLU A 247 9.52 -20.16 -9.09
C GLU A 247 8.78 -20.40 -7.77
N TRP A 248 7.87 -19.49 -7.39
CA TRP A 248 7.12 -19.54 -6.15
C TRP A 248 6.23 -20.78 -6.05
N VAL A 249 5.48 -21.09 -7.12
CA VAL A 249 4.54 -22.21 -7.12
C VAL A 249 5.23 -23.57 -7.00
N ARG A 250 6.50 -23.66 -7.43
CA ARG A 250 7.33 -24.89 -7.35
C ARG A 250 8.04 -25.06 -6.00
N LYS A 251 8.34 -23.97 -5.27
CA LYS A 251 9.29 -24.03 -4.15
C LYS A 251 8.82 -23.40 -2.86
N ASP A 252 7.91 -22.41 -2.94
CA ASP A 252 7.77 -21.43 -1.88
C ASP A 252 6.32 -21.27 -1.34
N VAL A 253 5.34 -21.98 -1.89
CA VAL A 253 3.94 -21.94 -1.40
C VAL A 253 3.86 -22.32 0.08
N GLY A 254 3.30 -21.41 0.88
CA GLY A 254 3.23 -21.56 2.34
C GLY A 254 4.53 -21.27 3.08
N LYS A 255 5.59 -20.82 2.39
CA LYS A 255 6.87 -20.40 2.99
C LYS A 255 7.16 -18.92 2.76
N ILE A 256 6.91 -18.45 1.54
CA ILE A 256 7.03 -17.06 1.15
C ILE A 256 5.65 -16.58 0.71
N PHE A 257 5.22 -15.49 1.25
CA PHE A 257 3.93 -14.86 0.99
C PHE A 257 4.15 -13.66 0.06
N VAL A 258 3.61 -13.74 -1.14
CA VAL A 258 3.64 -12.66 -2.11
C VAL A 258 2.23 -12.11 -2.21
N GLU A 259 2.02 -10.87 -1.78
CA GLU A 259 0.71 -10.27 -1.60
C GLU A 259 -0.23 -10.49 -2.78
N ILE A 260 0.20 -10.23 -4.02
CA ILE A 260 -0.64 -10.42 -5.19
C ILE A 260 -1.03 -11.89 -5.42
N PHE A 261 -0.15 -12.85 -5.10
CA PHE A 261 -0.46 -14.28 -5.27
C PHE A 261 -1.47 -14.74 -4.25
N ASP A 262 -1.32 -14.30 -2.99
CA ASP A 262 -2.26 -14.60 -1.91
C ASP A 262 -3.63 -13.94 -2.17
N CYS A 263 -3.66 -12.68 -2.63
CA CYS A 263 -4.88 -11.99 -3.03
C CYS A 263 -5.57 -12.69 -4.21
N THR A 264 -4.79 -13.18 -5.19
CA THR A 264 -5.31 -13.94 -6.32
C THR A 264 -6.00 -15.22 -5.84
N LEU A 265 -5.34 -15.99 -4.98
CA LEU A 265 -5.94 -17.22 -4.42
C LEU A 265 -7.19 -16.90 -3.59
N ALA A 266 -7.20 -15.81 -2.81
CA ALA A 266 -8.37 -15.38 -2.05
C ALA A 266 -9.55 -15.08 -2.98
N ASN A 267 -9.32 -14.35 -4.07
CA ASN A 267 -10.37 -14.10 -5.08
C ASN A 267 -10.85 -15.37 -5.78
N TRP A 268 -9.97 -16.33 -6.08
CA TRP A 268 -10.35 -17.66 -6.58
C TRP A 268 -11.22 -18.42 -5.60
N MET A 269 -11.00 -18.25 -4.30
CA MET A 269 -11.82 -18.82 -3.23
C MET A 269 -13.13 -18.07 -3.00
N GLY A 270 -13.35 -16.91 -3.62
CA GLY A 270 -14.51 -16.04 -3.41
C GLY A 270 -14.51 -15.35 -2.04
N ILE A 271 -13.34 -15.19 -1.41
CA ILE A 271 -13.17 -14.47 -0.14
C ILE A 271 -12.46 -13.14 -0.37
N SER A 272 -12.66 -12.18 0.57
CA SER A 272 -12.02 -10.88 0.46
C SER A 272 -10.50 -11.00 0.48
N PRO A 273 -9.79 -10.40 -0.50
CA PRO A 273 -8.33 -10.45 -0.55
C PRO A 273 -7.64 -9.56 0.52
N GLY A 274 -8.40 -8.71 1.22
CA GLY A 274 -7.87 -7.81 2.24
C GLY A 274 -7.17 -6.55 1.68
N ILE A 275 -6.90 -6.50 0.39
CA ILE A 275 -6.23 -5.37 -0.29
C ILE A 275 -7.19 -4.71 -1.27
N CYS A 276 -7.35 -3.38 -1.16
CA CYS A 276 -8.32 -2.63 -1.96
C CYS A 276 -8.04 -2.70 -3.48
N ALA A 277 -6.78 -2.83 -3.91
CA ALA A 277 -6.44 -2.96 -5.33
C ALA A 277 -7.14 -4.17 -5.96
N TYR A 278 -7.18 -5.30 -5.26
CA TYR A 278 -7.76 -6.56 -5.73
C TYR A 278 -9.19 -6.82 -5.24
N SER A 279 -9.80 -5.84 -4.55
CA SER A 279 -11.18 -5.89 -4.08
C SER A 279 -12.13 -5.20 -5.05
N LYS A 280 -13.41 -5.54 -4.98
CA LYS A 280 -14.45 -4.94 -5.83
C LYS A 280 -14.62 -3.44 -5.60
N GLU A 281 -14.44 -2.97 -4.35
CA GLU A 281 -14.58 -1.59 -3.93
C GLU A 281 -13.33 -1.13 -3.16
N CYS A 282 -13.09 0.20 -3.08
CA CYS A 282 -12.00 0.75 -2.27
C CYS A 282 -12.29 0.69 -0.76
N GLY A 283 -13.56 0.63 -0.37
CA GLY A 283 -13.98 0.56 1.04
C GLY A 283 -13.90 1.90 1.78
N HIS A 284 -13.90 1.83 3.11
CA HIS A 284 -13.83 2.98 4.02
C HIS A 284 -12.38 3.22 4.46
N ALA A 285 -11.47 3.22 3.50
CA ALA A 285 -10.07 3.56 3.72
C ALA A 285 -9.86 5.06 3.50
N GLY A 286 -8.93 5.63 4.22
CA GLY A 286 -8.54 7.03 4.07
C GLY A 286 -7.08 7.24 4.43
N VAL A 287 -6.58 8.43 4.18
CA VAL A 287 -5.28 8.88 4.66
C VAL A 287 -5.44 10.19 5.40
N MET A 288 -4.79 10.32 6.55
CA MET A 288 -4.77 11.57 7.30
C MET A 288 -3.37 12.17 7.34
N GLU A 289 -3.30 13.42 6.91
CA GLU A 289 -2.09 14.24 6.93
C GLU A 289 -1.78 14.77 8.34
N HIS A 290 -0.53 15.21 8.51
CA HIS A 290 0.00 15.76 9.76
C HIS A 290 -0.83 16.91 10.36
N ASN A 291 -1.57 17.65 9.53
CA ASN A 291 -2.40 18.79 9.93
C ASN A 291 -3.87 18.43 10.18
N GLY A 292 -4.24 17.14 10.07
CA GLY A 292 -5.60 16.65 10.26
C GLY A 292 -6.47 16.60 9.01
N ASP A 293 -5.94 16.97 7.85
CA ASP A 293 -6.66 16.81 6.58
C ASP A 293 -6.81 15.35 6.24
N VAL A 294 -8.02 14.94 5.88
CA VAL A 294 -8.38 13.56 5.51
C VAL A 294 -8.71 13.51 4.03
N TYR A 295 -8.14 12.54 3.34
CA TYR A 295 -8.37 12.28 1.91
C TYR A 295 -8.88 10.86 1.68
N SER A 296 -9.56 10.66 0.55
CA SER A 296 -10.17 9.38 0.18
C SER A 296 -9.20 8.21 0.09
N CYS A 297 -7.93 8.46 -0.27
CA CYS A 297 -6.91 7.41 -0.42
C CYS A 297 -5.51 8.04 -0.47
N ASP A 298 -4.49 7.27 -0.10
CA ASP A 298 -3.08 7.66 -0.18
C ASP A 298 -2.61 8.04 -1.60
N HIS A 299 -3.11 7.33 -2.61
CA HIS A 299 -2.83 7.66 -4.02
C HIS A 299 -3.57 8.91 -4.52
N PHE A 300 -4.61 9.34 -3.80
CA PHE A 300 -5.49 10.43 -4.20
C PHE A 300 -5.41 11.62 -3.22
N VAL A 301 -4.20 11.93 -2.74
CA VAL A 301 -3.96 13.16 -1.97
C VAL A 301 -3.86 14.33 -2.96
N PHE A 302 -5.04 14.79 -3.41
CA PHE A 302 -5.25 15.95 -4.26
C PHE A 302 -6.46 16.74 -3.73
N PRO A 303 -6.55 18.05 -3.98
CA PRO A 303 -7.63 18.88 -3.42
C PRO A 303 -9.05 18.34 -3.66
N GLU A 304 -9.30 17.79 -4.85
CA GLU A 304 -10.59 17.23 -5.26
C GLU A 304 -11.02 15.96 -4.51
N TYR A 305 -10.09 15.28 -3.86
CA TYR A 305 -10.34 14.06 -3.07
C TYR A 305 -10.24 14.29 -1.56
N LYS A 306 -10.17 15.56 -1.13
CA LYS A 306 -10.18 15.92 0.29
C LYS A 306 -11.58 15.74 0.87
N LEU A 307 -11.70 14.94 1.92
CA LEU A 307 -12.96 14.68 2.63
C LEU A 307 -13.26 15.75 3.69
N GLY A 308 -12.23 16.34 4.28
CA GLY A 308 -12.36 17.35 5.33
C GLY A 308 -11.12 17.42 6.22
N ASN A 309 -11.31 17.99 7.41
CA ASN A 309 -10.29 18.03 8.46
C ASN A 309 -10.90 17.51 9.77
N ILE A 310 -10.14 16.71 10.52
CA ILE A 310 -10.62 16.08 11.76
C ILE A 310 -10.99 17.09 12.86
N ARG A 311 -10.54 18.35 12.76
CA ARG A 311 -10.94 19.43 13.68
C ARG A 311 -12.37 19.89 13.45
N ASP A 312 -12.88 19.73 12.23
CA ASP A 312 -14.18 20.25 11.81
C ASP A 312 -15.22 19.16 11.66
N HIS A 313 -14.79 17.93 11.33
CA HIS A 313 -15.66 16.78 11.04
C HIS A 313 -15.12 15.52 11.70
N SER A 314 -16.01 14.63 12.17
CA SER A 314 -15.61 13.35 12.71
C SER A 314 -15.05 12.40 11.61
N LEU A 315 -14.18 11.47 11.98
CA LEU A 315 -13.70 10.45 11.05
C LEU A 315 -14.82 9.60 10.45
N ILE A 316 -15.87 9.33 11.23
CA ILE A 316 -17.05 8.58 10.77
C ILE A 316 -17.77 9.37 9.68
N ASP A 317 -18.06 10.66 9.91
CA ASP A 317 -18.77 11.49 8.94
C ASP A 317 -18.02 11.60 7.61
N MET A 318 -16.68 11.69 7.67
CA MET A 318 -15.84 11.76 6.49
C MET A 318 -15.76 10.42 5.75
N LEU A 319 -15.47 9.32 6.44
CA LEU A 319 -15.18 8.03 5.81
C LEU A 319 -16.42 7.18 5.51
N TYR A 320 -17.56 7.47 6.15
CA TYR A 320 -18.88 6.93 5.79
C TYR A 320 -19.75 7.93 5.05
N GLY A 321 -19.26 9.16 4.83
CA GLY A 321 -19.94 10.19 4.07
C GLY A 321 -20.13 9.83 2.59
N GLU A 322 -21.05 10.52 1.93
CA GLU A 322 -21.45 10.25 0.54
C GLU A 322 -20.26 10.30 -0.42
N GLN A 323 -19.37 11.28 -0.27
CA GLN A 323 -18.18 11.44 -1.12
C GLN A 323 -17.27 10.21 -1.06
N GLN A 324 -16.99 9.64 0.11
CA GLN A 324 -16.16 8.45 0.24
C GLN A 324 -16.89 7.20 -0.25
N GLN A 325 -18.19 7.09 0.00
CA GLN A 325 -18.99 5.97 -0.51
C GLN A 325 -19.05 5.97 -2.04
N GLU A 326 -19.20 7.12 -2.66
CA GLU A 326 -19.17 7.26 -4.11
C GLU A 326 -17.79 6.91 -4.66
N PHE A 327 -16.72 7.47 -4.09
CA PHE A 327 -15.34 7.13 -4.44
C PHE A 327 -15.10 5.61 -4.39
N SER A 328 -15.58 4.94 -3.34
CA SER A 328 -15.45 3.48 -3.17
C SER A 328 -16.22 2.70 -4.25
N ARG A 329 -17.48 3.06 -4.50
CA ARG A 329 -18.35 2.36 -5.47
C ARG A 329 -17.91 2.58 -6.91
N LEU A 330 -17.39 3.77 -7.24
CA LEU A 330 -16.90 4.09 -8.58
C LEU A 330 -15.83 3.13 -9.05
N LYS A 331 -15.08 2.52 -8.15
CA LYS A 331 -14.11 1.48 -8.54
C LYS A 331 -14.75 0.36 -9.36
N HIS A 332 -15.93 -0.12 -8.99
CA HIS A 332 -16.63 -1.18 -9.73
C HIS A 332 -17.61 -0.62 -10.77
N SER A 333 -18.39 0.40 -10.41
CA SER A 333 -19.47 0.90 -11.30
C SER A 333 -18.92 1.57 -12.56
N SER A 334 -17.72 2.15 -12.53
CA SER A 334 -17.05 2.81 -13.66
C SER A 334 -16.22 1.87 -14.54
N LEU A 335 -16.29 0.55 -14.33
CA LEU A 335 -15.58 -0.40 -15.17
C LEU A 335 -16.06 -0.30 -16.62
N PRO A 336 -15.14 -0.23 -17.61
CA PRO A 336 -15.50 -0.23 -19.02
C PRO A 336 -16.08 -1.59 -19.45
N ARG A 337 -16.71 -1.62 -20.61
CA ARG A 337 -17.38 -2.81 -21.13
C ARG A 337 -16.44 -4.01 -21.23
N GLN A 338 -15.23 -3.82 -21.67
CA GLN A 338 -14.22 -4.89 -21.75
C GLN A 338 -13.98 -5.57 -20.41
N CYS A 339 -13.95 -4.80 -19.30
CA CYS A 339 -13.79 -5.37 -17.96
C CYS A 339 -15.03 -6.17 -17.53
N LYS A 340 -16.23 -5.65 -17.82
CA LYS A 340 -17.50 -6.32 -17.47
C LYS A 340 -17.74 -7.64 -18.22
N GLU A 341 -17.14 -7.77 -19.41
CA GLU A 341 -17.19 -8.98 -20.24
C GLU A 341 -15.95 -9.89 -20.02
N CYS A 342 -15.02 -9.53 -19.14
CA CYS A 342 -13.77 -10.25 -18.93
C CYS A 342 -13.97 -11.46 -18.02
N ASP A 343 -13.48 -12.61 -18.44
CA ASP A 343 -13.48 -13.87 -17.67
C ASP A 343 -12.61 -13.82 -16.40
N MET A 344 -11.67 -12.85 -16.31
CA MET A 344 -10.81 -12.61 -15.15
C MET A 344 -11.29 -11.43 -14.26
N GLU A 345 -12.49 -10.88 -14.52
CA GLU A 345 -13.01 -9.75 -13.73
C GLU A 345 -13.09 -10.08 -12.23
N PHE A 346 -13.51 -11.28 -11.88
CA PHE A 346 -13.68 -11.76 -10.50
C PHE A 346 -12.37 -11.75 -9.70
N ALA A 347 -11.22 -11.81 -10.35
CA ALA A 347 -9.90 -11.79 -9.72
C ALA A 347 -9.24 -10.42 -9.79
N CYS A 348 -9.47 -9.68 -10.89
CA CYS A 348 -8.85 -8.41 -11.19
C CYS A 348 -9.62 -7.20 -10.61
N HIS A 349 -10.95 -7.23 -10.69
CA HIS A 349 -11.84 -6.10 -10.35
C HIS A 349 -11.40 -4.76 -10.97
N GLY A 350 -10.68 -4.82 -12.13
CA GLY A 350 -10.08 -3.66 -12.81
C GLY A 350 -8.93 -2.99 -12.04
N GLU A 351 -8.43 -3.58 -10.97
CA GLU A 351 -7.33 -3.11 -10.12
C GLU A 351 -7.53 -1.66 -9.63
N CYS A 352 -6.48 -0.92 -9.28
CA CYS A 352 -6.57 0.42 -8.69
C CYS A 352 -7.07 1.47 -9.70
N PRO A 353 -8.07 2.30 -9.35
CA PRO A 353 -8.55 3.39 -10.21
C PRO A 353 -7.45 4.37 -10.65
N LYS A 354 -6.38 4.54 -9.86
CA LYS A 354 -5.23 5.38 -10.22
C LYS A 354 -4.68 5.06 -11.60
N ASN A 355 -4.68 3.78 -11.99
CA ASN A 355 -4.09 3.30 -13.24
C ASN A 355 -5.12 3.17 -14.38
N ARG A 356 -6.38 3.62 -14.19
CA ARG A 356 -7.49 3.48 -15.13
C ARG A 356 -7.68 4.70 -16.03
N PHE A 357 -6.78 4.95 -16.93
CA PHE A 357 -6.80 6.10 -17.83
C PHE A 357 -6.78 5.73 -19.32
N MET A 358 -6.82 4.44 -19.65
CA MET A 358 -6.86 3.97 -21.02
C MET A 358 -8.30 3.83 -21.52
N LYS A 359 -8.46 3.81 -22.84
CA LYS A 359 -9.69 3.36 -23.50
C LYS A 359 -9.61 1.87 -23.76
N ASP A 360 -10.76 1.20 -23.62
CA ASP A 360 -10.88 -0.20 -23.97
C ASP A 360 -11.05 -0.42 -25.49
N LYS A 361 -11.14 -1.67 -25.94
CA LYS A 361 -11.33 -2.05 -27.34
C LYS A 361 -12.64 -1.55 -27.96
N TYR A 362 -13.60 -1.10 -27.14
CA TYR A 362 -14.87 -0.54 -27.58
C TYR A 362 -14.87 0.99 -27.56
N GLY A 363 -13.79 1.63 -27.09
CA GLY A 363 -13.67 3.07 -26.95
C GLY A 363 -14.13 3.62 -25.59
N ASP A 364 -14.58 2.77 -24.66
CA ASP A 364 -14.95 3.16 -23.31
C ASP A 364 -13.72 3.54 -22.48
N SER A 365 -13.83 4.65 -21.74
CA SER A 365 -12.76 5.11 -20.85
C SER A 365 -12.72 4.30 -19.54
N GLY A 366 -11.55 4.27 -18.86
CA GLY A 366 -11.41 3.67 -17.53
C GLY A 366 -10.81 2.26 -17.53
N LEU A 367 -10.20 1.83 -18.64
CA LEU A 367 -9.40 0.61 -18.65
C LEU A 367 -8.07 0.87 -17.92
N ASN A 368 -7.67 -0.08 -17.08
CA ASN A 368 -6.38 -0.03 -16.42
C ASN A 368 -5.23 -0.14 -17.43
N TYR A 369 -4.22 0.72 -17.30
CA TYR A 369 -3.05 0.73 -18.18
C TYR A 369 -2.32 -0.63 -18.19
N LEU A 370 -2.22 -1.29 -17.04
CA LEU A 370 -1.56 -2.59 -16.91
C LEU A 370 -2.47 -3.78 -17.23
N CYS A 371 -3.71 -3.54 -17.71
CA CYS A 371 -4.69 -4.59 -18.01
C CYS A 371 -4.12 -5.76 -18.84
N PRO A 372 -3.38 -5.54 -19.96
CA PRO A 372 -2.83 -6.67 -20.73
C PRO A 372 -1.88 -7.55 -19.91
N GLY A 373 -1.06 -6.96 -19.05
CA GLY A 373 -0.13 -7.69 -18.18
C GLY A 373 -0.86 -8.47 -17.07
N TYR A 374 -1.85 -7.86 -16.43
CA TYR A 374 -2.68 -8.56 -15.43
C TYR A 374 -3.47 -9.69 -16.06
N TYR A 375 -4.07 -9.48 -17.24
CA TYR A 375 -4.83 -10.52 -17.94
C TYR A 375 -3.92 -11.72 -18.28
N HIS A 376 -2.74 -11.44 -18.82
CA HIS A 376 -1.73 -12.49 -19.09
C HIS A 376 -1.34 -13.25 -17.82
N TYR A 377 -1.09 -12.53 -16.71
CA TYR A 377 -0.78 -13.12 -15.41
C TYR A 377 -1.92 -14.02 -14.91
N TYR A 378 -3.17 -13.52 -14.87
CA TYR A 378 -4.29 -14.32 -14.36
C TYR A 378 -4.55 -15.57 -15.19
N GLN A 379 -4.45 -15.50 -16.52
CA GLN A 379 -4.55 -16.67 -17.38
C GLN A 379 -3.42 -17.68 -17.11
N HIS A 380 -2.20 -17.20 -16.94
CA HIS A 380 -1.05 -18.05 -16.65
C HIS A 380 -1.19 -18.80 -15.34
N VAL A 381 -1.68 -18.15 -14.29
CA VAL A 381 -1.79 -18.77 -12.97
C VAL A 381 -3.08 -19.57 -12.75
N ALA A 382 -4.08 -19.40 -13.59
CA ALA A 382 -5.42 -20.01 -13.42
C ALA A 382 -5.39 -21.52 -13.10
N PRO A 383 -4.68 -22.39 -13.85
CA PRO A 383 -4.69 -23.83 -13.56
C PRO A 383 -4.06 -24.15 -12.19
N TYR A 384 -3.09 -23.36 -11.74
CA TYR A 384 -2.47 -23.53 -10.43
C TYR A 384 -3.37 -23.05 -9.30
N MET A 385 -4.07 -21.93 -9.52
CA MET A 385 -5.05 -21.40 -8.56
C MET A 385 -6.24 -22.34 -8.41
N ASP A 386 -6.72 -22.95 -9.51
CA ASP A 386 -7.78 -23.95 -9.48
C ASP A 386 -7.37 -25.18 -8.65
N TYR A 387 -6.13 -25.67 -8.83
CA TYR A 387 -5.61 -26.78 -8.03
C TYR A 387 -5.53 -26.40 -6.53
N MET A 388 -4.93 -25.25 -6.21
CA MET A 388 -4.78 -24.79 -4.81
C MET A 388 -6.15 -24.56 -4.15
N LYS A 389 -7.13 -24.03 -4.91
CA LYS A 389 -8.52 -23.90 -4.45
C LYS A 389 -9.11 -25.26 -4.10
N GLN A 390 -8.95 -26.29 -4.94
CA GLN A 390 -9.45 -27.64 -4.69
C GLN A 390 -8.81 -28.25 -3.44
N GLU A 391 -7.52 -28.05 -3.22
CA GLU A 391 -6.84 -28.48 -2.01
C GLU A 391 -7.44 -27.83 -0.77
N LEU A 392 -7.62 -26.50 -0.79
CA LEU A 392 -8.20 -25.75 0.34
C LEU A 392 -9.66 -26.17 0.61
N MET A 393 -10.49 -26.33 -0.43
CA MET A 393 -11.86 -26.82 -0.28
C MET A 393 -11.94 -28.23 0.28
N SER A 394 -10.90 -29.03 0.07
CA SER A 394 -10.74 -30.38 0.62
C SER A 394 -10.02 -30.41 1.97
N GLN A 395 -9.84 -29.25 2.61
CA GLN A 395 -9.10 -29.07 3.88
C GLN A 395 -7.65 -29.59 3.81
N ARG A 396 -7.03 -29.53 2.65
CA ARG A 396 -5.62 -29.86 2.43
C ARG A 396 -4.81 -28.59 2.17
N PRO A 397 -3.49 -28.61 2.48
CA PRO A 397 -2.67 -27.44 2.30
C PRO A 397 -2.44 -27.11 0.81
N PRO A 398 -2.52 -25.85 0.38
CA PRO A 398 -2.29 -25.44 -1.01
C PRO A 398 -0.85 -25.75 -1.48
N SER A 399 0.09 -25.88 -0.52
CA SER A 399 1.47 -26.26 -0.78
C SER A 399 1.66 -27.66 -1.40
N ASN A 400 0.61 -28.49 -1.44
CA ASN A 400 0.64 -29.77 -2.15
C ASN A 400 0.92 -29.57 -3.65
N ILE A 401 0.61 -28.42 -4.21
CA ILE A 401 0.91 -28.07 -5.61
C ILE A 401 2.40 -28.25 -5.94
N MET A 402 3.29 -27.98 -4.99
CA MET A 402 4.75 -28.16 -5.17
C MET A 402 5.17 -29.61 -5.43
N LYS A 403 4.28 -30.59 -5.19
CA LYS A 403 4.55 -32.01 -5.44
C LYS A 403 4.17 -32.43 -6.88
N VAL A 404 3.35 -31.63 -7.56
CA VAL A 404 2.81 -31.97 -8.88
C VAL A 404 3.31 -31.07 -10.00
N VAL A 405 3.87 -29.91 -9.66
CA VAL A 405 4.44 -28.96 -10.62
C VAL A 405 5.95 -29.14 -10.65
N HIS A 406 6.51 -29.58 -11.80
CA HIS A 406 7.92 -29.84 -12.03
C HIS A 406 8.62 -28.73 -12.79
#